data_248b570dd50f7b8b5e9ad312907f0ee1
#
_entry.id   248b570dd50f7b8b5e9ad312907f0ee1
#
_cell.length_a   1.000
_cell.length_b   1.000
_cell.length_c   1.000
_cell.angle_alpha   90.00
_cell.angle_beta   90.00
_cell.angle_gamma   90.00
#
_symmetry.space_group_name_H-M   'P 1'
#
loop_
_entity.id
_entity.type
_entity.pdbx_description
1 polymer ?
#
loop_
_entity_poly.entity_id
_entity_poly.type
_entity_poly.pdbx_seq_one_letter_code
_entity_poly.pdbx_strand_id
1 'polypeptide(L)'
;MTQPNKEQNKMTAGPTFTVLFVDDETSILRSIKRIFHRTNINMLFATSGQEALELFAENDIAMIVSDMKMPNMTGADLLAKVAELYPDTYRVILTGFADLGSIMKAVNQGGIHRYIQKPWDNQNLLLTIKDGLKYTKLKQENVVLQNKLFKQNRALKELNSSLDKKVATKTQQIQLALKKLKQEQVASEKMLFNCISVHPELDGGFAQSVSRLATEIAEKLHLEPKMIKAVKDASLLCQIGLLGKEV
;
A
#
# COMPACT_ATOMS: atom_id res chain seq x y z
N MET A 1 2.73 -40.92 -29.30
CA MET A 1 3.55 -41.29 -28.12
C MET A 1 4.14 -40.00 -27.59
N THR A 2 3.45 -39.34 -26.68
CA THR A 2 3.84 -38.05 -26.04
C THR A 2 4.41 -38.36 -24.67
N GLN A 3 5.67 -37.97 -24.44
CA GLN A 3 6.34 -38.16 -23.16
C GLN A 3 5.70 -37.25 -22.11
N PRO A 4 5.48 -37.71 -20.86
CA PRO A 4 4.97 -36.87 -19.79
C PRO A 4 6.08 -35.96 -19.28
N ASN A 5 5.72 -34.70 -19.19
CA ASN A 5 6.49 -33.56 -18.67
C ASN A 5 6.92 -33.81 -17.22
N LYS A 6 8.24 -33.92 -16.96
CA LYS A 6 8.85 -34.19 -15.65
C LYS A 6 9.05 -32.91 -14.78
N GLU A 7 8.34 -31.81 -15.05
CA GLU A 7 8.56 -30.53 -14.37
C GLU A 7 7.54 -30.15 -13.29
N GLN A 8 6.66 -31.04 -12.88
CA GLN A 8 5.61 -30.72 -11.90
C GLN A 8 5.79 -31.36 -10.52
N ASN A 9 6.97 -31.37 -9.94
CA ASN A 9 7.10 -31.67 -8.50
C ASN A 9 8.28 -30.99 -7.82
N LYS A 10 8.51 -29.69 -8.06
CA LYS A 10 9.17 -28.82 -7.09
C LYS A 10 8.08 -28.25 -6.19
N MET A 11 7.64 -29.04 -5.22
CA MET A 11 6.98 -28.49 -4.03
C MET A 11 7.90 -27.41 -3.49
N THR A 12 7.42 -26.17 -3.51
CA THR A 12 8.07 -25.00 -2.93
C THR A 12 8.36 -25.32 -1.46
N ALA A 13 9.58 -25.72 -1.16
CA ALA A 13 10.09 -25.76 0.19
C ALA A 13 10.02 -24.31 0.68
N GLY A 14 9.07 -24.02 1.56
CA GLY A 14 9.01 -22.73 2.25
C GLY A 14 10.33 -22.51 2.98
N PRO A 15 10.64 -21.27 3.40
CA PRO A 15 11.89 -20.96 4.06
C PRO A 15 12.12 -21.93 5.21
N THR A 16 13.26 -22.65 5.15
CA THR A 16 13.65 -23.59 6.20
C THR A 16 14.17 -22.78 7.36
N PHE A 17 13.41 -22.67 8.45
CA PHE A 17 13.83 -21.95 9.64
C PHE A 17 14.93 -22.73 10.39
N THR A 18 15.93 -22.01 10.88
CA THR A 18 16.97 -22.56 11.74
C THR A 18 16.61 -22.38 13.20
N VAL A 19 16.64 -23.48 13.96
CA VAL A 19 16.40 -23.49 15.42
C VAL A 19 17.69 -23.95 16.10
N LEU A 20 18.18 -23.14 17.05
CA LEU A 20 19.35 -23.46 17.86
C LEU A 20 18.88 -24.03 19.22
N PHE A 21 19.36 -25.21 19.56
CA PHE A 21 19.18 -25.85 20.86
C PHE A 21 20.45 -25.80 21.67
N VAL A 22 20.37 -25.32 22.93
CA VAL A 22 21.52 -25.11 23.79
C VAL A 22 21.27 -25.84 25.14
N ASP A 23 22.11 -26.80 25.47
CA ASP A 23 22.04 -27.55 26.71
C ASP A 23 23.43 -28.20 26.96
N ASP A 24 24.00 -28.09 28.17
CA ASP A 24 25.31 -28.66 28.50
C ASP A 24 25.29 -30.19 28.54
N GLU A 25 24.09 -30.79 28.67
CA GLU A 25 23.88 -32.21 28.57
C GLU A 25 23.66 -32.68 27.13
N THR A 26 24.71 -33.28 26.52
CA THR A 26 24.62 -33.84 25.16
C THR A 26 23.56 -34.94 24.99
N SER A 27 23.18 -35.59 26.08
CA SER A 27 22.09 -36.59 26.13
C SER A 27 20.73 -35.97 25.83
N ILE A 28 20.48 -34.75 26.32
CA ILE A 28 19.28 -33.95 26.10
C ILE A 28 19.24 -33.50 24.64
N LEU A 29 20.31 -32.93 24.10
CA LEU A 29 20.44 -32.54 22.71
C LEU A 29 20.18 -33.70 21.74
N ARG A 30 20.69 -34.91 22.04
CA ARG A 30 20.38 -36.11 21.24
C ARG A 30 18.89 -36.50 21.31
N SER A 31 18.26 -36.33 22.45
CA SER A 31 16.84 -36.62 22.62
C SER A 31 15.99 -35.64 21.80
N ILE A 32 16.31 -34.36 21.85
CA ILE A 32 15.66 -33.31 21.04
C ILE A 32 15.85 -33.62 19.55
N LYS A 33 17.07 -33.96 19.10
CA LYS A 33 17.35 -34.32 17.71
C LYS A 33 16.45 -35.46 17.21
N ARG A 34 16.19 -36.46 18.06
CA ARG A 34 15.28 -37.58 17.72
C ARG A 34 13.83 -37.14 17.57
N ILE A 35 13.35 -36.23 18.43
CA ILE A 35 11.98 -35.73 18.39
C ILE A 35 11.71 -34.99 17.08
N PHE A 36 12.66 -34.18 16.60
CA PHE A 36 12.53 -33.34 15.42
C PHE A 36 13.05 -33.98 14.12
N HIS A 37 13.56 -35.21 14.15
CA HIS A 37 14.14 -35.92 12.98
C HIS A 37 13.24 -35.93 11.73
N ARG A 38 11.91 -35.92 11.92
CA ARG A 38 10.93 -35.98 10.82
C ARG A 38 10.32 -34.62 10.47
N THR A 39 10.91 -33.53 10.99
CA THR A 39 10.44 -32.19 10.71
C THR A 39 11.32 -31.50 9.68
N ASN A 40 10.75 -30.55 8.93
CA ASN A 40 11.50 -29.75 7.96
C ASN A 40 12.08 -28.48 8.65
N ILE A 41 12.80 -28.68 9.76
CA ILE A 41 13.44 -27.63 10.56
C ILE A 41 14.94 -27.86 10.50
N ASN A 42 15.72 -26.83 10.18
CA ASN A 42 17.17 -26.89 10.30
C ASN A 42 17.54 -26.75 11.77
N MET A 43 18.30 -27.69 12.32
CA MET A 43 18.65 -27.73 13.74
C MET A 43 20.13 -27.52 13.94
N LEU A 44 20.47 -26.56 14.76
CA LEU A 44 21.81 -26.36 15.29
C LEU A 44 21.82 -26.71 16.78
N PHE A 45 22.97 -27.15 17.27
CA PHE A 45 23.15 -27.59 18.65
C PHE A 45 24.41 -26.96 19.22
N ALA A 46 24.32 -26.45 20.46
CA ALA A 46 25.42 -25.92 21.20
C ALA A 46 25.44 -26.52 22.62
N THR A 47 26.60 -26.75 23.18
CA THR A 47 26.79 -27.29 24.51
C THR A 47 27.10 -26.23 25.57
N SER A 48 27.17 -24.97 25.13
CA SER A 48 27.40 -23.81 26.02
C SER A 48 26.83 -22.53 25.45
N GLY A 49 26.63 -21.52 26.31
CA GLY A 49 26.19 -20.20 25.89
C GLY A 49 27.18 -19.48 24.96
N GLN A 50 28.51 -19.75 25.14
CA GLN A 50 29.51 -19.15 24.28
C GLN A 50 29.48 -19.74 22.87
N GLU A 51 29.42 -21.06 22.73
CA GLU A 51 29.26 -21.76 21.44
C GLU A 51 27.94 -21.29 20.73
N ALA A 52 26.87 -21.09 21.49
CA ALA A 52 25.63 -20.58 20.95
C ALA A 52 25.79 -19.18 20.32
N LEU A 53 26.51 -18.27 20.97
CA LEU A 53 26.77 -16.92 20.42
C LEU A 53 27.66 -16.95 19.18
N GLU A 54 28.58 -17.87 19.07
CA GLU A 54 29.41 -18.08 17.88
C GLU A 54 28.55 -18.56 16.69
N LEU A 55 27.63 -19.50 16.94
CA LEU A 55 26.71 -19.97 15.92
C LEU A 55 25.75 -18.86 15.42
N PHE A 56 25.37 -17.91 16.27
CA PHE A 56 24.59 -16.74 15.85
C PHE A 56 25.34 -15.81 14.90
N ALA A 57 26.65 -15.71 15.02
CA ALA A 57 27.46 -14.88 14.12
C ALA A 57 27.53 -15.44 12.69
N GLU A 58 27.38 -16.76 12.53
CA GLU A 58 27.51 -17.46 11.25
C GLU A 58 26.18 -17.86 10.61
N ASN A 59 25.06 -17.84 11.38
CA ASN A 59 23.79 -18.39 10.92
C ASN A 59 22.63 -17.45 11.22
N ASP A 60 21.64 -17.45 10.33
CA ASP A 60 20.34 -16.79 10.56
C ASP A 60 19.44 -17.72 11.41
N ILE A 61 19.37 -17.45 12.72
CA ILE A 61 18.69 -18.27 13.70
C ILE A 61 17.32 -17.66 14.04
N ALA A 62 16.26 -18.30 13.56
CA ALA A 62 14.88 -17.86 13.78
C ALA A 62 14.41 -18.09 15.22
N MET A 63 14.95 -19.10 15.90
CA MET A 63 14.56 -19.46 17.26
C MET A 63 15.75 -20.07 18.01
N ILE A 64 15.82 -19.72 19.30
CA ILE A 64 16.74 -20.37 20.25
C ILE A 64 15.91 -21.02 21.39
N VAL A 65 16.33 -22.22 21.77
CA VAL A 65 15.80 -22.99 22.91
C VAL A 65 16.97 -23.32 23.81
N SER A 66 17.07 -22.68 24.97
CA SER A 66 18.20 -22.83 25.87
C SER A 66 17.78 -23.45 27.19
N ASP A 67 18.62 -24.35 27.73
CA ASP A 67 18.52 -24.73 29.14
C ASP A 67 18.75 -23.52 30.04
N MET A 68 18.11 -23.53 31.22
CA MET A 68 18.26 -22.48 32.22
C MET A 68 19.59 -22.57 32.95
N LYS A 69 20.05 -23.77 33.29
CA LYS A 69 21.22 -24.00 34.12
C LYS A 69 22.35 -24.57 33.30
N MET A 70 23.28 -23.74 32.92
CA MET A 70 24.50 -24.13 32.22
C MET A 70 25.73 -23.56 32.94
N PRO A 71 26.90 -24.24 32.87
CA PRO A 71 28.15 -23.71 33.40
C PRO A 71 28.54 -22.38 32.75
N ASN A 72 29.19 -21.51 33.49
CA ASN A 72 29.73 -20.22 33.05
C ASN A 72 28.70 -19.15 32.63
N MET A 73 27.63 -19.53 31.95
CA MET A 73 26.59 -18.59 31.48
C MET A 73 25.24 -19.27 31.60
N THR A 74 24.33 -18.67 32.36
CA THR A 74 22.96 -19.19 32.46
C THR A 74 22.19 -18.99 31.17
N GLY A 75 21.13 -19.81 30.94
CA GLY A 75 20.25 -19.61 29.80
C GLY A 75 19.56 -18.26 29.81
N ALA A 76 19.23 -17.72 31.00
CA ALA A 76 18.67 -16.39 31.10
C ALA A 76 19.64 -15.30 30.63
N ASP A 77 20.93 -15.38 31.00
CA ASP A 77 21.96 -14.44 30.54
C ASP A 77 22.20 -14.54 29.05
N LEU A 78 22.22 -15.76 28.51
CA LEU A 78 22.33 -16.02 27.08
C LEU A 78 21.15 -15.38 26.32
N LEU A 79 19.92 -15.66 26.75
CA LEU A 79 18.73 -15.14 26.08
C LEU A 79 18.59 -13.62 26.20
N ALA A 80 19.10 -13.01 27.29
CA ALA A 80 19.17 -11.56 27.42
C ALA A 80 20.13 -10.94 26.38
N LYS A 81 21.32 -11.54 26.19
CA LYS A 81 22.28 -11.11 25.13
C LYS A 81 21.68 -11.30 23.73
N VAL A 82 21.01 -12.42 23.48
CA VAL A 82 20.32 -12.67 22.21
C VAL A 82 19.19 -11.68 21.98
N ALA A 83 18.46 -11.26 23.04
CA ALA A 83 17.42 -10.24 22.90
C ALA A 83 17.97 -8.87 22.47
N GLU A 84 19.16 -8.52 22.93
CA GLU A 84 19.83 -7.27 22.60
C GLU A 84 20.43 -7.31 21.18
N LEU A 85 21.15 -8.37 20.83
CA LEU A 85 21.89 -8.48 19.57
C LEU A 85 21.01 -8.96 18.40
N TYR A 86 20.03 -9.82 18.68
CA TYR A 86 19.17 -10.49 17.70
C TYR A 86 17.68 -10.40 18.12
N PRO A 87 17.07 -9.21 18.13
CA PRO A 87 15.74 -8.97 18.71
C PRO A 87 14.62 -9.73 17.99
N ASP A 88 14.83 -10.15 16.75
CA ASP A 88 13.86 -10.88 15.95
C ASP A 88 13.84 -12.38 16.21
N THR A 89 14.86 -12.91 16.89
CA THR A 89 14.95 -14.32 17.27
C THR A 89 13.90 -14.66 18.34
N TYR A 90 13.14 -15.73 18.12
CA TYR A 90 12.19 -16.23 19.12
C TYR A 90 12.94 -17.00 20.22
N ARG A 91 12.75 -16.63 21.50
CA ARG A 91 13.54 -17.11 22.64
C ARG A 91 12.70 -17.97 23.55
N VAL A 92 13.11 -19.21 23.75
CA VAL A 92 12.48 -20.21 24.62
C VAL A 92 13.48 -20.69 25.65
N ILE A 93 13.05 -20.87 26.91
CA ILE A 93 13.88 -21.43 27.96
C ILE A 93 13.34 -22.77 28.41
N LEU A 94 14.22 -23.73 28.64
CA LEU A 94 13.91 -25.00 29.29
C LEU A 94 14.28 -24.88 30.78
N THR A 95 13.41 -25.31 31.68
CA THR A 95 13.61 -25.05 33.11
C THR A 95 13.06 -26.15 33.99
N GLY A 96 13.70 -26.39 35.14
CA GLY A 96 13.18 -27.24 36.20
C GLY A 96 12.17 -26.52 37.12
N PHE A 97 11.55 -27.27 38.03
CA PHE A 97 10.51 -26.77 38.96
C PHE A 97 10.99 -25.65 39.90
N ALA A 98 12.28 -25.61 40.24
CA ALA A 98 12.81 -24.71 41.27
C ALA A 98 13.05 -23.26 40.78
N ASP A 99 12.96 -22.98 39.48
CA ASP A 99 13.49 -21.74 38.88
C ASP A 99 12.38 -20.75 38.42
N LEU A 100 11.11 -21.05 38.70
CA LEU A 100 9.94 -20.27 38.27
C LEU A 100 10.00 -18.78 38.64
N GLY A 101 10.53 -18.43 39.81
CA GLY A 101 10.65 -17.04 40.27
C GLY A 101 11.66 -16.22 39.41
N SER A 102 12.76 -16.84 38.99
CA SER A 102 13.77 -16.21 38.11
C SER A 102 13.27 -16.04 36.69
N ILE A 103 12.47 -17.02 36.23
CA ILE A 103 11.88 -16.97 34.87
C ILE A 103 10.84 -15.84 34.77
N MET A 104 9.99 -15.65 35.77
CA MET A 104 8.99 -14.57 35.76
C MET A 104 9.65 -13.18 35.61
N LYS A 105 10.82 -12.95 36.21
CA LYS A 105 11.59 -11.73 36.03
C LYS A 105 12.13 -11.61 34.60
N ALA A 106 12.70 -12.69 34.06
CA ALA A 106 13.28 -12.72 32.72
C ALA A 106 12.22 -12.56 31.60
N VAL A 107 11.03 -13.16 31.79
CA VAL A 107 9.87 -12.95 30.87
C VAL A 107 9.39 -11.51 30.92
N ASN A 108 9.23 -10.93 32.13
CA ASN A 108 8.78 -9.55 32.29
C ASN A 108 9.78 -8.50 31.76
N GLN A 109 11.05 -8.82 31.71
CA GLN A 109 12.10 -7.98 31.14
C GLN A 109 12.20 -8.13 29.59
N GLY A 110 11.29 -8.88 28.96
CA GLY A 110 11.24 -9.06 27.50
C GLY A 110 12.33 -9.97 26.89
N GLY A 111 13.15 -10.60 27.74
CA GLY A 111 14.22 -11.48 27.30
C GLY A 111 13.75 -12.85 26.78
N ILE A 112 12.57 -13.32 27.23
CA ILE A 112 12.06 -14.66 26.95
C ILE A 112 10.64 -14.58 26.41
N HIS A 113 10.33 -15.29 25.32
CA HIS A 113 8.99 -15.36 24.74
C HIS A 113 8.15 -16.49 25.36
N ARG A 114 8.79 -17.61 25.71
CA ARG A 114 8.13 -18.78 26.29
C ARG A 114 9.08 -19.61 27.15
N TYR A 115 8.53 -20.34 28.09
CA TYR A 115 9.28 -21.36 28.85
C TYR A 115 8.63 -22.72 28.69
N ILE A 116 9.45 -23.79 28.85
CA ILE A 116 9.02 -25.18 28.87
C ILE A 116 9.62 -25.84 30.12
N GLN A 117 8.79 -26.50 30.87
CA GLN A 117 9.20 -27.15 32.12
C GLN A 117 9.77 -28.54 31.84
N LYS A 118 10.91 -28.85 32.48
CA LYS A 118 11.50 -30.21 32.54
C LYS A 118 10.85 -31.01 33.66
N PRO A 119 10.49 -32.31 33.48
CA PRO A 119 10.50 -33.03 32.21
C PRO A 119 9.37 -32.58 31.29
N TRP A 120 9.65 -32.38 30.01
CA TRP A 120 8.66 -32.00 29.02
C TRP A 120 7.98 -33.17 28.35
N ASP A 121 6.76 -32.95 27.90
CA ASP A 121 6.10 -33.81 26.92
C ASP A 121 6.58 -33.49 25.50
N ASN A 122 6.88 -34.51 24.71
CA ASN A 122 7.40 -34.35 23.34
C ASN A 122 6.43 -33.61 22.42
N GLN A 123 5.11 -33.81 22.60
CA GLN A 123 4.11 -33.13 21.79
C GLN A 123 4.06 -31.65 22.16
N ASN A 124 4.15 -31.30 23.44
CA ASN A 124 4.18 -29.92 23.90
C ASN A 124 5.44 -29.17 23.41
N LEU A 125 6.60 -29.81 23.45
CA LEU A 125 7.83 -29.25 22.88
C LEU A 125 7.68 -28.98 21.38
N LEU A 126 7.20 -29.96 20.61
CA LEU A 126 6.93 -29.82 19.18
C LEU A 126 5.96 -28.67 18.87
N LEU A 127 4.86 -28.60 19.62
CA LEU A 127 3.85 -27.56 19.43
C LEU A 127 4.42 -26.16 19.74
N THR A 128 5.15 -26.03 20.83
CA THR A 128 5.77 -24.76 21.24
C THR A 128 6.74 -24.24 20.18
N ILE A 129 7.55 -25.13 19.59
CA ILE A 129 8.50 -24.76 18.54
C ILE A 129 7.76 -24.37 17.25
N LYS A 130 6.75 -25.14 16.84
CA LYS A 130 5.94 -24.80 15.68
C LYS A 130 5.22 -23.45 15.83
N ASP A 131 4.66 -23.18 16.99
CA ASP A 131 3.98 -21.91 17.30
C ASP A 131 4.97 -20.73 17.25
N GLY A 132 6.15 -20.89 17.84
CA GLY A 132 7.17 -19.87 17.82
C GLY A 132 7.69 -19.58 16.41
N LEU A 133 7.92 -20.62 15.59
CA LEU A 133 8.32 -20.44 14.18
C LEU A 133 7.20 -19.79 13.36
N LYS A 134 5.94 -20.13 13.63
CA LYS A 134 4.80 -19.46 13.00
C LYS A 134 4.76 -17.97 13.38
N TYR A 135 5.02 -17.65 14.62
CA TYR A 135 5.10 -16.26 15.08
C TYR A 135 6.21 -15.48 14.34
N THR A 136 7.42 -16.05 14.26
CA THR A 136 8.55 -15.45 13.55
C THR A 136 8.23 -15.21 12.08
N LYS A 137 7.62 -16.22 11.42
CA LYS A 137 7.16 -16.12 10.03
C LYS A 137 6.18 -14.97 9.83
N LEU A 138 5.14 -14.90 10.67
CA LEU A 138 4.13 -13.84 10.59
C LEU A 138 4.75 -12.45 10.84
N LYS A 139 5.70 -12.33 11.76
CA LYS A 139 6.43 -11.08 12.01
C LYS A 139 7.23 -10.64 10.78
N GLN A 140 7.96 -11.55 10.14
CA GLN A 140 8.72 -11.27 8.91
C GLN A 140 7.78 -10.86 7.75
N GLU A 141 6.70 -11.61 7.53
CA GLU A 141 5.69 -11.28 6.51
C GLU A 141 5.07 -9.89 6.75
N ASN A 142 4.80 -9.55 8.01
CA ASN A 142 4.25 -8.26 8.38
C ASN A 142 5.19 -7.10 8.03
N VAL A 143 6.49 -7.24 8.34
CA VAL A 143 7.52 -6.24 7.98
C VAL A 143 7.58 -6.04 6.45
N VAL A 144 7.58 -7.14 5.68
CA VAL A 144 7.59 -7.07 4.22
C VAL A 144 6.35 -6.36 3.68
N LEU A 145 5.16 -6.69 4.23
CA LEU A 145 3.90 -6.06 3.82
C LEU A 145 3.87 -4.58 4.17
N GLN A 146 4.31 -4.19 5.37
CA GLN A 146 4.40 -2.79 5.78
C GLN A 146 5.31 -1.98 4.84
N ASN A 147 6.48 -2.52 4.49
CA ASN A 147 7.39 -1.88 3.55
C ASN A 147 6.78 -1.73 2.15
N LYS A 148 6.03 -2.74 1.68
CA LYS A 148 5.30 -2.67 0.41
C LYS A 148 4.21 -1.60 0.43
N LEU A 149 3.42 -1.55 1.51
CA LEU A 149 2.38 -0.53 1.70
C LEU A 149 2.97 0.88 1.73
N PHE A 150 4.09 1.07 2.42
CA PHE A 150 4.78 2.36 2.47
C PHE A 150 5.21 2.84 1.07
N LYS A 151 5.82 1.95 0.27
CA LYS A 151 6.20 2.25 -1.12
C LYS A 151 5.00 2.60 -1.99
N GLN A 152 3.91 1.83 -1.88
CA GLN A 152 2.69 2.09 -2.65
C GLN A 152 2.03 3.41 -2.27
N ASN A 153 1.93 3.72 -0.97
CA ASN A 153 1.37 4.99 -0.49
C ASN A 153 2.19 6.20 -0.97
N ARG A 154 3.52 6.07 -1.00
CA ARG A 154 4.39 7.12 -1.54
C ARG A 154 4.13 7.34 -3.04
N ALA A 155 4.08 6.28 -3.83
CA ALA A 155 3.80 6.36 -5.26
C ALA A 155 2.41 6.96 -5.55
N LEU A 156 1.38 6.59 -4.76
CA LEU A 156 0.04 7.17 -4.86
C LEU A 156 0.03 8.66 -4.58
N LYS A 157 0.75 9.12 -3.54
CA LYS A 157 0.86 10.57 -3.23
C LYS A 157 1.53 11.35 -4.37
N GLU A 158 2.59 10.81 -4.94
CA GLU A 158 3.30 11.43 -6.07
C GLU A 158 2.39 11.50 -7.31
N LEU A 159 1.65 10.44 -7.61
CA LEU A 159 0.69 10.39 -8.71
C LEU A 159 -0.45 11.39 -8.52
N ASN A 160 -1.07 11.45 -7.34
CA ASN A 160 -2.12 12.41 -7.04
C ASN A 160 -1.64 13.86 -7.20
N SER A 161 -0.47 14.20 -6.67
CA SER A 161 0.11 15.53 -6.85
C SER A 161 0.35 15.86 -8.33
N SER A 162 0.79 14.90 -9.14
CA SER A 162 0.95 15.07 -10.59
C SER A 162 -0.39 15.27 -11.31
N LEU A 163 -1.42 14.51 -10.91
CA LEU A 163 -2.77 14.63 -11.45
C LEU A 163 -3.37 16.00 -11.12
N ASP A 164 -3.26 16.48 -9.89
CA ASP A 164 -3.77 17.79 -9.48
C ASP A 164 -3.15 18.91 -10.31
N LYS A 165 -1.83 18.85 -10.55
CA LYS A 165 -1.15 19.81 -11.42
C LYS A 165 -1.67 19.75 -12.87
N LYS A 166 -1.86 18.55 -13.42
CA LYS A 166 -2.42 18.36 -14.77
C LYS A 166 -3.84 18.88 -14.88
N VAL A 167 -4.69 18.59 -13.88
CA VAL A 167 -6.07 19.07 -13.81
C VAL A 167 -6.09 20.61 -13.77
N ALA A 168 -5.32 21.23 -12.89
CA ALA A 168 -5.23 22.68 -12.81
C ALA A 168 -4.81 23.32 -14.16
N THR A 169 -3.75 22.78 -14.79
CA THR A 169 -3.27 23.26 -16.09
C THR A 169 -4.33 23.11 -17.19
N LYS A 170 -5.00 21.95 -17.25
CA LYS A 170 -6.05 21.71 -18.24
C LYS A 170 -7.28 22.61 -18.02
N THR A 171 -7.68 22.81 -16.77
CA THR A 171 -8.79 23.72 -16.42
C THR A 171 -8.47 25.16 -16.88
N GLN A 172 -7.25 25.64 -16.64
CA GLN A 172 -6.82 26.94 -17.10
C GLN A 172 -6.84 27.07 -18.63
N GLN A 173 -6.34 26.05 -19.35
CA GLN A 173 -6.37 26.02 -20.82
C GLN A 173 -7.81 26.07 -21.36
N ILE A 174 -8.73 25.32 -20.75
CA ILE A 174 -10.15 25.31 -21.13
C ILE A 174 -10.77 26.68 -20.91
N GLN A 175 -10.51 27.32 -19.76
CA GLN A 175 -11.03 28.66 -19.46
C GLN A 175 -10.55 29.71 -20.46
N LEU A 176 -9.26 29.67 -20.85
CA LEU A 176 -8.70 30.55 -21.86
C LEU A 176 -9.32 30.31 -23.25
N ALA A 177 -9.51 29.05 -23.62
CA ALA A 177 -10.14 28.71 -24.91
C ALA A 177 -11.61 29.17 -24.94
N LEU A 178 -12.37 28.98 -23.87
CA LEU A 178 -13.76 29.47 -23.75
C LEU A 178 -13.82 31.00 -23.85
N LYS A 179 -12.89 31.70 -23.19
CA LYS A 179 -12.83 33.17 -23.28
C LYS A 179 -12.56 33.64 -24.72
N LYS A 180 -11.63 32.98 -25.39
CA LYS A 180 -11.31 33.30 -26.82
C LYS A 180 -12.50 33.04 -27.73
N LEU A 181 -13.15 31.87 -27.57
CA LEU A 181 -14.34 31.50 -28.35
C LEU A 181 -15.48 32.52 -28.17
N LYS A 182 -15.71 32.97 -26.94
CA LYS A 182 -16.72 33.99 -26.65
C LYS A 182 -16.37 35.34 -27.30
N GLN A 183 -15.09 35.74 -27.33
CA GLN A 183 -14.65 36.96 -28.00
C GLN A 183 -14.84 36.86 -29.53
N GLU A 184 -14.49 35.72 -30.13
CA GLU A 184 -14.68 35.46 -31.57
C GLU A 184 -16.17 35.48 -31.94
N GLN A 185 -17.03 34.90 -31.11
CA GLN A 185 -18.48 34.94 -31.31
C GLN A 185 -19.01 36.40 -31.35
N VAL A 186 -18.64 37.21 -30.33
CA VAL A 186 -19.04 38.62 -30.27
C VAL A 186 -18.51 39.42 -31.47
N ALA A 187 -17.28 39.14 -31.92
CA ALA A 187 -16.69 39.78 -33.10
C ALA A 187 -17.46 39.40 -34.38
N SER A 188 -17.81 38.12 -34.52
CA SER A 188 -18.61 37.62 -35.65
C SER A 188 -20.00 38.25 -35.68
N GLU A 189 -20.69 38.35 -34.54
CA GLU A 189 -22.00 39.02 -34.42
C GLU A 189 -21.90 40.47 -34.82
N LYS A 190 -20.83 41.19 -34.41
CA LYS A 190 -20.58 42.60 -34.84
C LYS A 190 -20.31 42.72 -36.33
N MET A 191 -19.52 41.81 -36.90
CA MET A 191 -19.24 41.80 -38.35
C MET A 191 -20.55 41.64 -39.17
N LEU A 192 -21.37 40.64 -38.80
CA LEU A 192 -22.66 40.43 -39.47
C LEU A 192 -23.55 41.68 -39.37
N PHE A 193 -23.60 42.29 -38.19
CA PHE A 193 -24.36 43.52 -38.00
C PHE A 193 -23.85 44.68 -38.85
N ASN A 194 -22.52 44.87 -38.93
CA ASN A 194 -21.90 45.89 -39.79
C ASN A 194 -22.22 45.65 -41.29
N CYS A 195 -22.17 44.38 -41.75
CA CYS A 195 -22.57 44.06 -43.12
C CYS A 195 -24.01 44.43 -43.44
N ILE A 196 -24.93 44.16 -42.50
CA ILE A 196 -26.34 44.55 -42.63
C ILE A 196 -26.49 46.10 -42.71
N SER A 197 -25.74 46.82 -41.84
CA SER A 197 -25.86 48.29 -41.73
C SER A 197 -25.25 49.04 -42.89
N VAL A 198 -24.34 48.45 -43.67
CA VAL A 198 -23.68 49.07 -44.85
C VAL A 198 -24.41 48.74 -46.16
N HIS A 199 -25.29 47.72 -46.17
CA HIS A 199 -26.00 47.33 -47.37
C HIS A 199 -27.11 48.38 -47.74
N PRO A 200 -27.15 48.88 -48.96
CA PRO A 200 -28.06 49.97 -49.32
C PRO A 200 -29.58 49.66 -49.14
N GLU A 201 -29.92 48.38 -49.25
CA GLU A 201 -31.32 47.93 -49.17
C GLU A 201 -31.71 47.45 -47.76
N LEU A 202 -30.76 47.45 -46.81
CA LEU A 202 -31.01 47.00 -45.43
C LEU A 202 -30.85 48.17 -44.47
N ASP A 203 -31.79 48.29 -43.56
CA ASP A 203 -31.75 49.31 -42.49
C ASP A 203 -31.30 48.67 -41.15
N GLY A 204 -30.02 48.87 -40.82
CA GLY A 204 -29.45 48.40 -39.55
C GLY A 204 -30.13 49.00 -38.32
N GLY A 205 -30.68 50.22 -38.44
CA GLY A 205 -31.47 50.87 -37.38
C GLY A 205 -32.82 50.17 -37.16
N PHE A 206 -33.47 49.72 -38.23
CA PHE A 206 -34.67 48.90 -38.16
C PHE A 206 -34.42 47.55 -37.48
N ALA A 207 -33.37 46.82 -37.90
CA ALA A 207 -33.03 45.54 -37.30
C ALA A 207 -32.71 45.63 -35.78
N GLN A 208 -32.02 46.71 -35.36
CA GLN A 208 -31.81 47.01 -33.95
C GLN A 208 -33.10 47.27 -33.19
N SER A 209 -34.02 48.06 -33.74
CA SER A 209 -35.30 48.39 -33.13
C SER A 209 -36.18 47.17 -32.99
N VAL A 210 -36.24 46.30 -34.00
CA VAL A 210 -36.93 45.02 -33.97
C VAL A 210 -36.33 44.09 -32.91
N SER A 211 -34.99 43.98 -32.83
CA SER A 211 -34.32 43.14 -31.85
C SER A 211 -34.59 43.60 -30.41
N ARG A 212 -34.58 44.91 -30.16
CA ARG A 212 -34.90 45.48 -28.86
C ARG A 212 -36.31 45.15 -28.45
N LEU A 213 -37.31 45.43 -29.31
CA LEU A 213 -38.69 45.17 -29.07
C LEU A 213 -38.95 43.66 -28.83
N ALA A 214 -38.41 42.80 -29.68
CA ALA A 214 -38.55 41.37 -29.56
C ALA A 214 -37.92 40.82 -28.24
N THR A 215 -36.81 41.40 -27.80
CA THR A 215 -36.16 41.02 -26.52
C THR A 215 -37.02 41.45 -25.35
N GLU A 216 -37.57 42.68 -25.34
CA GLU A 216 -38.48 43.17 -24.29
C GLU A 216 -39.76 42.32 -24.18
N ILE A 217 -40.33 41.90 -25.33
CA ILE A 217 -41.49 41.00 -25.36
C ILE A 217 -41.13 39.64 -24.76
N ALA A 218 -39.98 39.05 -25.14
CA ALA A 218 -39.51 37.77 -24.65
C ALA A 218 -39.26 37.77 -23.15
N GLU A 219 -38.71 38.87 -22.60
CA GLU A 219 -38.52 39.07 -21.17
C GLU A 219 -39.87 39.19 -20.43
N LYS A 220 -40.84 39.95 -20.98
CA LYS A 220 -42.20 40.06 -20.39
C LYS A 220 -42.97 38.75 -20.41
N LEU A 221 -42.71 37.89 -21.39
CA LEU A 221 -43.29 36.55 -21.47
C LEU A 221 -42.55 35.54 -20.56
N HIS A 222 -41.56 35.97 -19.79
CA HIS A 222 -40.78 35.14 -18.90
C HIS A 222 -40.14 33.91 -19.60
N LEU A 223 -39.65 34.06 -20.85
CA LEU A 223 -38.98 32.98 -21.55
C LEU A 223 -37.65 32.68 -20.91
N GLU A 224 -37.17 31.44 -21.08
CA GLU A 224 -35.85 31.03 -20.60
C GLU A 224 -34.74 31.91 -21.20
N PRO A 225 -33.67 32.21 -20.46
CA PRO A 225 -32.55 33.06 -20.92
C PRO A 225 -31.95 32.64 -22.27
N LYS A 226 -31.96 31.34 -22.55
CA LYS A 226 -31.51 30.76 -23.80
C LYS A 226 -32.41 31.12 -24.97
N MET A 227 -33.74 31.13 -24.75
CA MET A 227 -34.74 31.53 -25.73
C MET A 227 -34.72 33.03 -25.98
N ILE A 228 -34.56 33.85 -24.93
CA ILE A 228 -34.44 35.31 -25.05
C ILE A 228 -33.23 35.65 -25.94
N LYS A 229 -32.11 34.98 -25.75
CA LYS A 229 -30.92 35.14 -26.61
C LYS A 229 -31.22 34.75 -28.07
N ALA A 230 -31.86 33.62 -28.31
CA ALA A 230 -32.20 33.16 -29.66
C ALA A 230 -33.13 34.12 -30.37
N VAL A 231 -34.13 34.67 -29.66
CA VAL A 231 -35.06 35.71 -30.19
C VAL A 231 -34.30 36.98 -30.56
N LYS A 232 -33.37 37.43 -29.71
CA LYS A 232 -32.50 38.56 -29.95
C LYS A 232 -31.66 38.37 -31.21
N ASP A 233 -30.99 37.25 -31.30
CA ASP A 233 -30.07 36.93 -32.42
C ASP A 233 -30.87 36.79 -33.73
N ALA A 234 -32.00 36.10 -33.73
CA ALA A 234 -32.89 35.94 -34.87
C ALA A 234 -33.47 37.28 -35.36
N SER A 235 -33.87 38.14 -34.43
CA SER A 235 -34.44 39.45 -34.79
C SER A 235 -33.41 40.45 -35.35
N LEU A 236 -32.15 40.37 -34.89
CA LEU A 236 -31.06 41.13 -35.50
C LEU A 236 -30.76 40.72 -36.95
N LEU A 237 -31.02 39.47 -37.30
CA LEU A 237 -30.78 38.90 -38.63
C LEU A 237 -32.06 38.86 -39.49
N CYS A 238 -33.16 39.48 -39.06
CA CYS A 238 -34.45 39.38 -39.75
C CYS A 238 -34.44 39.88 -41.21
N GLN A 239 -33.53 40.78 -41.56
CA GLN A 239 -33.39 41.29 -42.91
C GLN A 239 -32.41 40.54 -43.82
N ILE A 240 -31.64 39.58 -43.25
CA ILE A 240 -30.64 38.80 -44.05
C ILE A 240 -31.28 38.05 -45.23
N GLY A 241 -32.52 37.59 -45.03
CA GLY A 241 -33.28 36.93 -46.12
C GLY A 241 -33.61 37.81 -47.32
N LEU A 242 -33.39 39.12 -47.23
CA LEU A 242 -33.56 40.06 -48.36
C LEU A 242 -32.29 40.13 -49.21
N LEU A 243 -31.12 39.69 -48.67
CA LEU A 243 -29.87 39.58 -49.42
C LEU A 243 -30.02 38.43 -50.43
N GLY A 244 -30.11 38.74 -51.72
CA GLY A 244 -30.19 37.75 -52.79
C GLY A 244 -31.53 37.58 -53.45
N LYS A 245 -32.50 38.39 -53.11
CA LYS A 245 -33.67 38.59 -54.02
C LYS A 245 -33.22 39.52 -55.14
N GLU A 246 -33.02 38.93 -56.30
CA GLU A 246 -32.95 39.73 -57.54
C GLU A 246 -34.30 40.44 -57.70
N VAL A 247 -34.28 41.76 -57.90
CA VAL A 247 -35.41 42.63 -58.22
C VAL A 247 -35.87 42.39 -59.67
#